data_f902bb2f3e7f146a1fc032551abb5f07
#
_entry.id   f902bb2f3e7f146a1fc032551abb5f07
#
_cell.length_a   1.000
_cell.length_b   1.000
_cell.length_c   1.000
_cell.angle_alpha   90.00
_cell.angle_beta   90.00
_cell.angle_gamma   90.00
#
_symmetry.space_group_name_H-M   'P 1'
#
loop_
_entity.id
_entity.type
_entity.pdbx_description
1 polymer ?
#
loop_
_entity_poly.entity_id
_entity_poly.type
_entity_poly.pdbx_seq_one_letter_code
_entity_poly.pdbx_strand_id
1 'polypeptide(L)'
;MTDTPAGFIPTADLVDEIGEENACPLEEQLGAMQGLVEAGELEAFGVSNVSTEQARVALDAGAVCVQNAYNLLMRDDDATLELCRERGVAYVPFFPLGSAFEHLPKVGDDRTVRRLAAERGATPAQVGLAWLLARAENVLLIPGTSSIAHLEENTAARDVTLTDDDLMTLN
;
A
#
# COMPACT_ATOMS: atom_id res chain seq x y z
N MET A 1 8.09 -1.98 -26.40
CA MET A 1 6.71 -2.44 -26.18
C MET A 1 6.74 -3.13 -24.83
N THR A 2 6.34 -2.43 -23.79
CA THR A 2 6.27 -2.98 -22.42
C THR A 2 4.89 -3.62 -22.30
N ASP A 3 4.86 -4.97 -22.30
CA ASP A 3 3.65 -5.73 -21.97
C ASP A 3 3.29 -5.44 -20.50
N THR A 4 2.43 -4.46 -20.27
CA THR A 4 1.78 -4.28 -18.98
C THR A 4 0.73 -5.39 -18.85
N PRO A 5 0.79 -6.24 -17.81
CA PRO A 5 -0.21 -7.29 -17.65
C PRO A 5 -1.61 -6.70 -17.54
N ALA A 6 -2.57 -7.34 -18.21
CA ALA A 6 -3.97 -6.93 -18.14
C ALA A 6 -4.45 -6.86 -16.69
N GLY A 7 -4.74 -5.66 -16.19
CA GLY A 7 -5.31 -5.44 -14.85
C GLY A 7 -4.57 -4.45 -13.96
N PHE A 8 -3.38 -3.99 -14.32
CA PHE A 8 -2.70 -2.91 -13.60
C PHE A 8 -2.34 -1.78 -14.57
N ILE A 9 -3.09 -0.71 -14.51
CA ILE A 9 -2.80 0.52 -15.25
C ILE A 9 -2.42 1.56 -14.18
N PRO A 10 -1.16 2.04 -14.12
CA PRO A 10 -0.81 3.19 -13.31
C PRO A 10 -1.70 4.38 -13.68
N THR A 11 -2.12 5.18 -12.73
CA THR A 11 -3.08 6.27 -12.97
C THR A 11 -2.57 7.27 -14.02
N ALA A 12 -1.25 7.51 -14.07
CA ALA A 12 -0.63 8.35 -15.10
C ALA A 12 -0.79 7.75 -16.50
N ASP A 13 -0.54 6.44 -16.66
CA ASP A 13 -0.66 5.75 -17.95
C ASP A 13 -2.13 5.67 -18.40
N LEU A 14 -3.08 5.59 -17.46
CA LEU A 14 -4.51 5.60 -17.78
C LEU A 14 -4.95 6.95 -18.35
N VAL A 15 -4.47 8.05 -17.80
CA VAL A 15 -4.75 9.41 -18.32
C VAL A 15 -4.16 9.56 -19.71
N ASP A 16 -2.96 9.04 -19.96
CA ASP A 16 -2.33 9.04 -21.28
C ASP A 16 -3.12 8.21 -22.30
N GLU A 17 -3.74 7.09 -21.87
CA GLU A 17 -4.54 6.22 -22.76
C GLU A 17 -5.92 6.80 -23.09
N ILE A 18 -6.60 7.41 -22.11
CA ILE A 18 -7.97 7.96 -22.33
C ILE A 18 -7.98 9.42 -22.77
N GLY A 19 -6.84 10.12 -22.70
CA GLY A 19 -6.69 11.54 -22.96
C GLY A 19 -7.18 12.41 -21.80
N GLU A 20 -6.49 13.52 -21.56
CA GLU A 20 -6.83 14.46 -20.45
C GLU A 20 -8.28 14.99 -20.56
N GLU A 21 -8.77 15.16 -21.79
CA GLU A 21 -10.14 15.65 -22.04
C GLU A 21 -11.25 14.65 -21.64
N ASN A 22 -10.90 13.38 -21.46
CA ASN A 22 -11.82 12.32 -21.04
C ASN A 22 -11.64 11.94 -19.56
N ALA A 23 -10.63 12.50 -18.90
CA ALA A 23 -10.41 12.27 -17.48
C ALA A 23 -11.46 13.01 -16.65
N CYS A 24 -12.20 12.29 -15.81
CA CYS A 24 -13.13 12.92 -14.87
C CYS A 24 -12.31 13.59 -13.75
N PRO A 25 -12.53 14.90 -13.47
CA PRO A 25 -11.87 15.58 -12.37
C PRO A 25 -12.03 14.86 -11.02
N LEU A 26 -11.01 14.89 -10.19
CA LEU A 26 -11.03 14.20 -8.89
C LEU A 26 -12.21 14.63 -8.03
N GLU A 27 -12.52 15.92 -8.00
CA GLU A 27 -13.61 16.49 -7.21
C GLU A 27 -14.98 15.96 -7.66
N GLU A 28 -15.18 15.74 -8.95
CA GLU A 28 -16.42 15.15 -9.48
C GLU A 28 -16.54 13.67 -9.09
N GLN A 29 -15.43 12.93 -9.16
CA GLN A 29 -15.40 11.53 -8.72
C GLN A 29 -15.72 11.42 -7.23
N LEU A 30 -15.08 12.25 -6.39
CA LEU A 30 -15.31 12.29 -4.95
C LEU A 30 -16.75 12.71 -4.62
N GLY A 31 -17.29 13.72 -5.33
CA GLY A 31 -18.69 14.16 -5.17
C GLY A 31 -19.69 13.04 -5.48
N ALA A 32 -19.42 12.23 -6.52
CA ALA A 32 -20.25 11.07 -6.82
C ALA A 32 -20.21 10.01 -5.70
N MET A 33 -19.02 9.72 -5.15
CA MET A 33 -18.88 8.78 -4.04
C MET A 33 -19.57 9.28 -2.78
N GLN A 34 -19.44 10.56 -2.44
CA GLN A 34 -20.16 11.19 -1.33
C GLN A 34 -21.67 11.06 -1.50
N GLY A 35 -22.20 11.33 -2.71
CA GLY A 35 -23.62 11.17 -3.00
C GLY A 35 -24.15 9.76 -2.76
N LEU A 36 -23.36 8.72 -3.07
CA LEU A 36 -23.71 7.32 -2.79
C LEU A 36 -23.69 7.01 -1.28
N VAL A 37 -22.76 7.59 -0.53
CA VAL A 37 -22.73 7.46 0.94
C VAL A 37 -23.92 8.16 1.57
N GLU A 38 -24.26 9.38 1.13
CA GLU A 38 -25.43 10.13 1.61
C GLU A 38 -26.76 9.43 1.29
N ALA A 39 -26.83 8.75 0.14
CA ALA A 39 -27.98 7.92 -0.24
C ALA A 39 -28.08 6.60 0.56
N GLY A 40 -27.07 6.25 1.34
CA GLY A 40 -27.00 4.99 2.08
C GLY A 40 -26.72 3.77 1.20
N GLU A 41 -26.26 3.98 -0.04
CA GLU A 41 -25.86 2.92 -0.97
C GLU A 41 -24.44 2.41 -0.72
N LEU A 42 -23.58 3.22 -0.10
CA LEU A 42 -22.24 2.89 0.39
C LEU A 42 -22.12 3.27 1.85
N GLU A 43 -21.38 2.48 2.62
CA GLU A 43 -21.01 2.84 4.00
C GLU A 43 -19.84 3.84 4.02
N ALA A 44 -18.86 3.64 3.13
CA ALA A 44 -17.66 4.46 3.05
C ALA A 44 -16.97 4.26 1.69
N PHE A 45 -16.00 5.10 1.39
CA PHE A 45 -15.11 4.95 0.22
C PHE A 45 -13.66 5.24 0.60
N GLY A 46 -12.74 4.82 -0.25
CA GLY A 46 -11.33 5.13 -0.18
C GLY A 46 -10.77 5.49 -1.55
N VAL A 47 -9.51 5.88 -1.58
CA VAL A 47 -8.79 6.21 -2.82
C VAL A 47 -7.56 5.35 -2.98
N SER A 48 -7.14 5.12 -4.22
CA SER A 48 -5.98 4.29 -4.53
C SER A 48 -5.14 4.93 -5.62
N ASN A 49 -3.82 4.74 -5.48
CA ASN A 49 -2.83 5.21 -6.46
C ASN A 49 -2.92 6.72 -6.71
N VAL A 50 -2.94 7.49 -5.62
CA VAL A 50 -3.08 8.94 -5.61
C VAL A 50 -1.81 9.61 -5.07
N SER A 51 -1.55 10.85 -5.50
CA SER A 51 -0.53 11.67 -4.87
C SER A 51 -0.94 12.11 -3.46
N THR A 52 0.01 12.56 -2.65
CA THR A 52 -0.26 13.08 -1.29
C THR A 52 -1.27 14.24 -1.32
N GLU A 53 -1.22 15.10 -2.34
CA GLU A 53 -2.18 16.21 -2.48
C GLU A 53 -3.58 15.71 -2.84
N GLN A 54 -3.68 14.74 -3.76
CA GLN A 54 -4.95 14.10 -4.09
C GLN A 54 -5.52 13.33 -2.88
N ALA A 55 -4.66 12.65 -2.10
CA ALA A 55 -5.05 12.01 -0.85
C ALA A 55 -5.63 13.02 0.13
N ARG A 56 -5.02 14.20 0.28
CA ARG A 56 -5.52 15.28 1.15
C ARG A 56 -6.94 15.70 0.76
N VAL A 57 -7.16 15.97 -0.53
CA VAL A 57 -8.49 16.34 -1.05
C VAL A 57 -9.51 15.23 -0.82
N ALA A 58 -9.12 13.97 -1.05
CA ALA A 58 -10.01 12.83 -0.84
C ALA A 58 -10.38 12.61 0.64
N LEU A 59 -9.41 12.79 1.55
CA LEU A 59 -9.66 12.69 2.99
C LEU A 59 -10.55 13.84 3.50
N ASP A 60 -10.37 15.04 2.97
CA ASP A 60 -11.26 16.18 3.27
C ASP A 60 -12.69 15.94 2.74
N ALA A 61 -12.83 15.15 1.66
CA ALA A 61 -14.11 14.70 1.11
C ALA A 61 -14.69 13.46 1.84
N GLY A 62 -14.04 12.94 2.88
CA GLY A 62 -14.56 11.84 3.70
C GLY A 62 -14.06 10.44 3.31
N ALA A 63 -13.01 10.31 2.51
CA ALA A 63 -12.38 9.02 2.28
C ALA A 63 -11.83 8.46 3.61
N VAL A 64 -12.04 7.17 3.86
CA VAL A 64 -11.66 6.49 5.11
C VAL A 64 -10.35 5.71 5.00
N CYS A 65 -9.80 5.57 3.81
CA CYS A 65 -8.50 4.94 3.61
C CYS A 65 -7.83 5.42 2.32
N VAL A 66 -6.49 5.27 2.29
CA VAL A 66 -5.68 5.45 1.10
C VAL A 66 -4.93 4.15 0.81
N GLN A 67 -4.97 3.69 -0.43
CA GLN A 67 -4.29 2.48 -0.88
C GLN A 67 -3.27 2.84 -1.96
N ASN A 68 -1.99 2.87 -1.60
CA ASN A 68 -0.90 3.21 -2.51
C ASN A 68 0.20 2.13 -2.51
N ALA A 69 1.06 2.14 -3.54
CA ALA A 69 2.22 1.26 -3.60
C ALA A 69 3.23 1.63 -2.52
N TYR A 70 3.51 0.71 -1.59
CA TYR A 70 4.49 0.98 -0.54
C TYR A 70 5.02 -0.32 0.06
N ASN A 71 6.32 -0.42 0.23
CA ASN A 71 6.99 -1.50 0.92
C ASN A 71 8.41 -1.09 1.32
N LEU A 72 9.16 -1.98 1.95
CA LEU A 72 10.53 -1.74 2.42
C LEU A 72 11.48 -1.22 1.33
N LEU A 73 11.25 -1.56 0.05
CA LEU A 73 12.07 -1.15 -1.09
C LEU A 73 11.45 -0.03 -1.94
N MET A 74 10.21 0.38 -1.63
CA MET A 74 9.46 1.43 -2.32
C MET A 74 8.85 2.35 -1.26
N ARG A 75 9.47 3.51 -1.01
CA ARG A 75 9.14 4.41 0.11
C ARG A 75 8.76 5.82 -0.31
N ASP A 76 8.55 6.03 -1.59
CA ASP A 76 8.24 7.36 -2.14
C ASP A 76 6.95 7.96 -1.59
N ASP A 77 6.10 7.14 -0.94
CA ASP A 77 4.81 7.53 -0.37
C ASP A 77 4.81 7.77 1.16
N ASP A 78 5.98 7.96 1.77
CA ASP A 78 6.10 8.26 3.21
C ASP A 78 5.24 9.46 3.63
N ALA A 79 5.12 10.49 2.78
CA ALA A 79 4.32 11.68 3.06
C ALA A 79 2.82 11.38 3.12
N THR A 80 2.31 10.47 2.28
CA THR A 80 0.90 10.04 2.30
C THR A 80 0.60 9.16 3.50
N LEU A 81 1.51 8.25 3.85
CA LEU A 81 1.39 7.43 5.06
C LEU A 81 1.29 8.33 6.31
N GLU A 82 2.16 9.33 6.43
CA GLU A 82 2.14 10.27 7.54
C GLU A 82 0.85 11.09 7.58
N LEU A 83 0.38 11.58 6.42
CA LEU A 83 -0.92 12.26 6.30
C LEU A 83 -2.07 11.38 6.82
N CYS A 84 -2.09 10.10 6.44
CA CYS A 84 -3.10 9.15 6.91
C CYS A 84 -3.01 8.93 8.42
N ARG A 85 -1.78 8.86 8.97
CA ARG A 85 -1.55 8.74 10.42
C ARG A 85 -2.09 9.96 11.17
N GLU A 86 -1.78 11.17 10.71
CA GLU A 86 -2.26 12.42 11.32
C GLU A 86 -3.78 12.55 11.29
N ARG A 87 -4.43 12.02 10.25
CA ARG A 87 -5.88 12.04 10.07
C ARG A 87 -6.59 10.86 10.75
N GLY A 88 -5.87 9.89 11.30
CA GLY A 88 -6.44 8.71 11.95
C GLY A 88 -7.19 7.79 10.99
N VAL A 89 -6.78 7.75 9.71
CA VAL A 89 -7.37 6.92 8.65
C VAL A 89 -6.43 5.79 8.26
N ALA A 90 -6.97 4.69 7.72
CA ALA A 90 -6.17 3.56 7.31
C ALA A 90 -5.28 3.88 6.10
N TYR A 91 -3.99 3.48 6.19
CA TYR A 91 -3.09 3.41 5.06
C TYR A 91 -2.91 1.94 4.65
N VAL A 92 -3.23 1.62 3.40
CA VAL A 92 -3.31 0.24 2.90
C VAL A 92 -2.26 0.03 1.80
N PRO A 93 -1.03 -0.39 2.16
CA PRO A 93 0.02 -0.58 1.17
C PRO A 93 -0.29 -1.75 0.24
N PHE A 94 -0.41 -1.51 -1.07
CA PHE A 94 -0.37 -2.60 -2.04
C PHE A 94 1.09 -2.88 -2.45
N PHE A 95 1.35 -4.10 -2.96
CA PHE A 95 2.70 -4.65 -3.14
C PHE A 95 3.55 -4.70 -1.86
N PRO A 96 2.99 -5.12 -0.71
CA PRO A 96 3.69 -5.07 0.57
C PRO A 96 5.00 -5.86 0.61
N LEU A 97 5.15 -6.87 -0.24
CA LEU A 97 6.36 -7.70 -0.39
C LEU A 97 7.06 -7.53 -1.74
N GLY A 98 6.71 -6.49 -2.47
CA GLY A 98 7.06 -6.30 -3.86
C GLY A 98 6.02 -6.88 -4.81
N SER A 99 6.18 -6.60 -6.09
CA SER A 99 5.23 -7.03 -7.12
C SER A 99 5.48 -8.46 -7.58
N ALA A 100 4.45 -9.09 -8.13
CA ALA A 100 4.58 -10.34 -8.89
C ALA A 100 5.32 -10.15 -10.23
N PHE A 101 5.51 -8.91 -10.67
CA PHE A 101 6.24 -8.59 -11.89
C PHE A 101 7.73 -8.88 -11.71
N GLU A 102 8.32 -9.62 -12.68
CA GLU A 102 9.73 -10.07 -12.59
C GLU A 102 10.75 -8.92 -12.54
N HIS A 103 10.43 -7.79 -13.15
CA HIS A 103 11.32 -6.63 -13.24
C HIS A 103 11.29 -5.72 -11.99
N LEU A 104 10.36 -5.94 -11.06
CA LEU A 104 10.28 -5.17 -9.83
C LEU A 104 10.98 -5.89 -8.68
N PRO A 105 11.67 -5.15 -7.80
CA PRO A 105 12.37 -5.72 -6.67
C PRO A 105 11.41 -6.41 -5.71
N LYS A 106 11.84 -7.55 -5.15
CA LYS A 106 11.10 -8.30 -4.14
C LYS A 106 11.79 -8.14 -2.79
N VAL A 107 11.01 -7.82 -1.79
CA VAL A 107 11.51 -7.65 -0.41
C VAL A 107 12.23 -8.91 0.08
N GLY A 108 11.72 -10.10 -0.29
CA GLY A 108 12.34 -11.38 0.05
C GLY A 108 13.70 -11.66 -0.61
N ASP A 109 14.11 -10.88 -1.61
CA ASP A 109 15.41 -11.03 -2.27
C ASP A 109 16.49 -10.11 -1.68
N ASP A 110 16.11 -9.14 -0.86
CA ASP A 110 17.04 -8.24 -0.20
C ASP A 110 17.94 -8.99 0.80
N ARG A 111 19.24 -8.68 0.77
CA ARG A 111 20.25 -9.38 1.59
C ARG A 111 20.10 -9.05 3.08
N THR A 112 19.76 -7.82 3.41
CA THR A 112 19.58 -7.37 4.79
C THR A 112 18.35 -8.03 5.39
N VAL A 113 17.25 -8.06 4.62
CA VAL A 113 16.01 -8.75 5.03
C VAL A 113 16.26 -10.23 5.28
N ARG A 114 16.96 -10.92 4.38
CA ARG A 114 17.29 -12.36 4.55
C ARG A 114 18.15 -12.63 5.77
N ARG A 115 19.14 -11.76 6.04
CA ARG A 115 20.00 -11.89 7.22
C ARG A 115 19.19 -11.73 8.50
N LEU A 116 18.40 -10.67 8.59
CA LEU A 116 17.55 -10.40 9.77
C LEU A 116 16.50 -11.49 9.96
N ALA A 117 15.91 -12.01 8.89
CA ALA A 117 14.98 -13.12 8.95
C ALA A 117 15.61 -14.36 9.63
N ALA A 118 16.83 -14.72 9.22
CA ALA A 118 17.57 -15.82 9.84
C ALA A 118 17.90 -15.55 11.32
N GLU A 119 18.30 -14.34 11.67
CA GLU A 119 18.62 -13.92 13.05
C GLU A 119 17.39 -13.92 13.97
N ARG A 120 16.21 -13.64 13.43
CA ARG A 120 14.93 -13.57 14.17
C ARG A 120 14.10 -14.85 14.09
N GLY A 121 14.58 -15.88 13.39
CA GLY A 121 13.83 -17.13 13.19
C GLY A 121 12.52 -16.93 12.43
N ALA A 122 12.48 -15.93 11.54
CA ALA A 122 11.36 -15.55 10.71
C ALA A 122 11.65 -15.79 9.22
N THR A 123 10.64 -15.65 8.38
CA THR A 123 10.86 -15.61 6.93
C THR A 123 11.13 -14.19 6.45
N PRO A 124 11.78 -14.02 5.28
CA PRO A 124 11.94 -12.69 4.68
C PRO A 124 10.62 -11.96 4.44
N ALA A 125 9.54 -12.69 4.08
CA ALA A 125 8.21 -12.13 3.93
C ALA A 125 7.69 -11.57 5.27
N GLN A 126 7.82 -12.34 6.34
CA GLN A 126 7.41 -11.90 7.68
C GLN A 126 8.18 -10.66 8.15
N VAL A 127 9.49 -10.57 7.87
CA VAL A 127 10.28 -9.37 8.20
C VAL A 127 9.78 -8.15 7.42
N GLY A 128 9.49 -8.30 6.12
CA GLY A 128 8.95 -7.21 5.31
C GLY A 128 7.58 -6.72 5.79
N LEU A 129 6.70 -7.64 6.15
CA LEU A 129 5.37 -7.30 6.70
C LEU A 129 5.47 -6.68 8.10
N ALA A 130 6.34 -7.22 8.98
CA ALA A 130 6.60 -6.67 10.30
C ALA A 130 7.16 -5.24 10.23
N TRP A 131 8.06 -4.98 9.27
CA TRP A 131 8.57 -3.63 9.01
C TRP A 131 7.43 -2.66 8.64
N LEU A 132 6.51 -3.07 7.76
CA LEU A 132 5.35 -2.25 7.41
C LEU A 132 4.48 -1.93 8.63
N LEU A 133 4.19 -2.93 9.47
CA LEU A 133 3.43 -2.73 10.71
C LEU A 133 4.13 -1.82 11.70
N ALA A 134 5.46 -1.77 11.68
CA ALA A 134 6.25 -0.89 12.54
C ALA A 134 6.29 0.57 12.04
N ARG A 135 5.87 0.85 10.80
CA ARG A 135 5.88 2.21 10.25
C ARG A 135 4.84 3.12 10.89
N ALA A 136 3.62 2.62 11.08
CA ALA A 136 2.54 3.36 11.72
C ALA A 136 1.42 2.43 12.18
N GLU A 137 0.72 2.79 13.23
CA GLU A 137 -0.37 2.01 13.82
C GLU A 137 -1.62 1.88 12.93
N ASN A 138 -1.76 2.77 11.94
CA ASN A 138 -2.87 2.80 10.99
C ASN A 138 -2.59 2.03 9.69
N VAL A 139 -1.48 1.29 9.61
CA VAL A 139 -1.18 0.43 8.45
C VAL A 139 -2.03 -0.83 8.48
N LEU A 140 -2.75 -1.08 7.38
CA LEU A 140 -3.54 -2.28 7.16
C LEU A 140 -2.94 -3.11 6.01
N LEU A 141 -2.42 -4.30 6.31
CA LEU A 141 -1.75 -5.14 5.33
C LEU A 141 -2.73 -5.97 4.49
N ILE A 142 -2.45 -6.06 3.19
CA ILE A 142 -3.22 -6.86 2.23
C ILE A 142 -2.33 -7.82 1.42
N PRO A 143 -1.47 -8.66 2.05
CA PRO A 143 -0.61 -9.59 1.33
C PRO A 143 -1.45 -10.71 0.69
N GLY A 144 -1.70 -10.59 -0.62
CA GLY A 144 -2.50 -11.56 -1.38
C GLY A 144 -1.80 -12.92 -1.51
N THR A 145 -2.54 -14.00 -1.31
CA THR A 145 -2.05 -15.37 -1.53
C THR A 145 -3.20 -16.34 -1.82
N SER A 146 -2.92 -17.40 -2.57
CA SER A 146 -3.82 -18.55 -2.78
C SER A 146 -3.39 -19.78 -1.95
N SER A 147 -2.29 -19.68 -1.18
CA SER A 147 -1.75 -20.76 -0.34
C SER A 147 -2.14 -20.56 1.12
N ILE A 148 -2.73 -21.59 1.73
CA ILE A 148 -3.05 -21.59 3.17
C ILE A 148 -1.76 -21.41 4.00
N ALA A 149 -0.67 -22.10 3.64
CA ALA A 149 0.60 -21.97 4.33
C ALA A 149 1.14 -20.53 4.28
N HIS A 150 1.05 -19.87 3.13
CA HIS A 150 1.45 -18.45 3.03
C HIS A 150 0.50 -17.51 3.78
N LEU A 151 -0.80 -17.85 3.89
CA LEU A 151 -1.73 -17.07 4.70
C LEU A 151 -1.36 -17.13 6.19
N GLU A 152 -1.06 -18.33 6.68
CA GLU A 152 -0.60 -18.54 8.06
C GLU A 152 0.72 -17.83 8.31
N GLU A 153 1.68 -17.94 7.40
CA GLU A 153 2.96 -17.24 7.44
C GLU A 153 2.78 -15.71 7.49
N ASN A 154 1.99 -15.16 6.58
CA ASN A 154 1.72 -13.72 6.51
C ASN A 154 1.02 -13.22 7.78
N THR A 155 0.06 -13.98 8.32
CA THR A 155 -0.65 -13.63 9.56
C THR A 155 0.28 -13.63 10.76
N ALA A 156 1.22 -14.57 10.82
CA ALA A 156 2.21 -14.66 11.90
C ALA A 156 3.28 -13.53 11.84
N ALA A 157 3.31 -12.73 10.78
CA ALA A 157 4.20 -11.57 10.70
C ALA A 157 3.99 -10.56 11.85
N ARG A 158 2.78 -10.48 12.40
CA ARG A 158 2.45 -9.63 13.56
C ARG A 158 3.21 -10.02 14.85
N ASP A 159 3.67 -11.26 14.92
CA ASP A 159 4.37 -11.79 16.09
C ASP A 159 5.90 -11.60 15.96
N VAL A 160 6.39 -11.13 14.82
CA VAL A 160 7.80 -10.84 14.59
C VAL A 160 8.15 -9.49 15.18
N THR A 161 8.99 -9.50 16.21
CA THR A 161 9.49 -8.28 16.85
C THR A 161 10.76 -7.81 16.17
N LEU A 162 10.74 -6.62 15.58
CA LEU A 162 11.91 -5.90 15.09
C LEU A 162 12.38 -4.92 16.17
N THR A 163 13.66 -4.94 16.50
CA THR A 163 14.27 -3.96 17.42
C THR A 163 14.52 -2.63 16.70
N ASP A 164 14.79 -1.57 17.46
CA ASP A 164 15.15 -0.26 16.88
C ASP A 164 16.41 -0.38 15.99
N ASP A 165 17.37 -1.24 16.36
CA ASP A 165 18.58 -1.50 15.55
C ASP A 165 18.22 -2.23 14.24
N ASP A 166 17.25 -3.14 14.26
CA ASP A 166 16.75 -3.80 13.05
C ASP A 166 16.08 -2.79 12.13
N LEU A 167 15.21 -1.93 12.68
CA LEU A 167 14.53 -0.89 11.92
C LEU A 167 15.52 0.12 11.32
N MET A 168 16.54 0.54 12.07
CA MET A 168 17.62 1.39 11.55
C MET A 168 18.42 0.72 10.44
N THR A 169 18.61 -0.60 10.53
CA THR A 169 19.34 -1.36 9.51
C THR A 169 18.52 -1.56 8.23
N LEU A 170 17.19 -1.62 8.35
CA LEU A 170 16.25 -1.75 7.25
C LEU A 170 15.91 -0.39 6.61
N ASN A 171 16.13 0.72 7.28
CA ASN A 171 15.93 2.08 6.81
C ASN A 171 17.15 2.65 6.12
#